data_b4d3d01215956ddccee791598df14d9f
#
_entry.id   b4d3d01215956ddccee791598df14d9f
#
_cell.length_a   1.000
_cell.length_b   1.000
_cell.length_c   1.000
_cell.angle_alpha   90.00
_cell.angle_beta   90.00
_cell.angle_gamma   90.00
#
_symmetry.space_group_name_H-M   'P 1'
#
loop_
_entity.id
_entity.type
_entity.pdbx_description
1 polymer ?
#
loop_
_entity_poly.entity_id
_entity_poly.type
_entity_poly.pdbx_seq_one_letter_code
_entity_poly.pdbx_strand_id
1 'polypeptide(L)'
;DYRPGQYIGIGLHLGGRWHWRSYSLTSPPNWEDKLISITVKAMPEGFLSSHLVGGVPQGTIVRLAAPKGNFALPVPPPNKILFVTAGSGITPIISMLRALDRHGDMPDTVHIHSAPTEDEVMFAAEIAALEKSHPNFTSHVQLTRSDGKFALASLDELYPDWRTRDTWACGPAALLEEIEKTWKREGIEDRLHLERFEISRADTSGAGGTVTFSRSDKKTTVDGATSLLEAGENVGVQMPFGCRMGICQTCVVPLTAGHVIDLRSGKEHSEGDRVQTCISAAAGDCTLEL
;
A
#
# COMPACT_ATOMS: atom_id res chain seq x y z
N ASP A 1 5.50 -18.95 1.08
CA ASP A 1 4.19 -18.90 0.42
C ASP A 1 3.51 -17.57 0.73
N TYR A 2 2.77 -17.02 -0.24
CA TYR A 2 1.96 -15.82 -0.09
C TYR A 2 0.67 -15.94 -0.92
N ARG A 3 -0.28 -15.05 -0.68
CA ARG A 3 -1.52 -14.96 -1.46
C ARG A 3 -1.43 -13.80 -2.47
N PRO A 4 -2.07 -13.91 -3.66
CA PRO A 4 -2.12 -12.83 -4.63
C PRO A 4 -2.67 -11.55 -4.00
N GLY A 5 -2.01 -10.42 -4.21
CA GLY A 5 -2.36 -9.14 -3.62
C GLY A 5 -1.62 -8.78 -2.34
N GLN A 6 -0.88 -9.70 -1.73
CA GLN A 6 -0.04 -9.40 -0.56
C GLN A 6 1.20 -8.55 -0.93
N TYR A 7 1.76 -7.89 0.06
CA TYR A 7 3.00 -7.11 -0.05
C TYR A 7 4.15 -7.73 0.74
N ILE A 8 5.37 -7.32 0.41
CA ILE A 8 6.60 -7.71 1.08
C ILE A 8 7.42 -6.48 1.47
N GLY A 9 8.07 -6.52 2.64
CA GLY A 9 9.06 -5.51 3.00
C GLY A 9 10.40 -5.82 2.34
N ILE A 10 11.00 -4.82 1.70
CA ILE A 10 12.32 -4.91 1.07
C ILE A 10 13.25 -3.93 1.73
N GLY A 11 14.41 -4.42 2.18
CA GLY A 11 15.49 -3.65 2.75
C GLY A 11 16.70 -3.63 1.83
N LEU A 12 17.21 -2.43 1.53
CA LEU A 12 18.51 -2.23 0.89
C LEU A 12 19.48 -1.57 1.85
N HIS A 13 20.75 -1.99 1.78
CA HIS A 13 21.81 -1.37 2.55
C HIS A 13 22.45 -0.23 1.75
N LEU A 14 22.18 1.00 2.15
CA LEU A 14 22.64 2.22 1.49
C LEU A 14 23.22 3.19 2.50
N GLY A 15 24.37 3.78 2.21
CA GLY A 15 25.00 4.75 3.11
C GLY A 15 25.27 4.22 4.52
N GLY A 16 25.65 2.95 4.67
CA GLY A 16 25.95 2.32 5.95
C GLY A 16 24.75 1.87 6.79
N ARG A 17 23.51 2.01 6.28
CA ARG A 17 22.30 1.61 6.99
C ARG A 17 21.27 0.91 6.09
N TRP A 18 20.35 0.19 6.70
CA TRP A 18 19.27 -0.50 6.01
C TRP A 18 18.07 0.44 5.82
N HIS A 19 17.64 0.63 4.57
CA HIS A 19 16.43 1.36 4.21
C HIS A 19 15.35 0.38 3.80
N TRP A 20 14.17 0.49 4.40
CA TRP A 20 13.09 -0.44 4.18
C TRP A 20 11.84 0.22 3.61
N ARG A 21 11.19 -0.43 2.65
CA ARG A 21 9.84 -0.07 2.18
C ARG A 21 9.05 -1.34 1.86
N SER A 22 7.73 -1.19 1.89
CA SER A 22 6.81 -2.27 1.50
C SER A 22 6.37 -2.07 0.07
N TYR A 23 6.32 -3.15 -0.69
CA TYR A 23 5.86 -3.18 -2.08
C TYR A 23 4.95 -4.37 -2.28
N SER A 24 3.86 -4.19 -3.04
CA SER A 24 3.00 -5.30 -3.44
C SER A 24 3.79 -6.28 -4.29
N LEU A 25 3.60 -7.57 -4.02
CA LEU A 25 4.10 -8.62 -4.90
C LEU A 25 3.32 -8.57 -6.21
N THR A 26 4.02 -8.53 -7.33
CA THR A 26 3.41 -8.52 -8.67
C THR A 26 3.45 -9.88 -9.33
N SER A 27 4.34 -10.80 -8.89
CA SER A 27 4.29 -12.21 -9.31
C SER A 27 3.08 -12.94 -8.72
N PRO A 28 2.54 -13.96 -9.39
CA PRO A 28 1.61 -14.90 -8.76
C PRO A 28 2.36 -15.78 -7.75
N PRO A 29 1.68 -16.30 -6.70
CA PRO A 29 2.29 -17.23 -5.76
C PRO A 29 2.69 -18.55 -6.43
N ASN A 30 3.65 -19.25 -5.82
CA ASN A 30 4.13 -20.56 -6.28
C ASN A 30 4.69 -20.57 -7.70
N TRP A 31 5.44 -19.52 -8.07
CA TRP A 31 6.13 -19.48 -9.35
C TRP A 31 7.17 -20.63 -9.44
N GLU A 32 7.21 -21.29 -10.59
CA GLU A 32 8.08 -22.49 -10.78
C GLU A 32 9.57 -22.18 -10.62
N ASP A 33 10.01 -21.01 -11.05
CA ASP A 33 11.38 -20.53 -10.93
C ASP A 33 11.73 -20.04 -9.50
N LYS A 34 10.76 -20.06 -8.58
CA LYS A 34 10.88 -19.55 -7.19
C LYS A 34 11.26 -18.07 -7.11
N LEU A 35 11.05 -17.31 -8.17
CA LEU A 35 11.27 -15.87 -8.19
C LEU A 35 10.00 -15.15 -7.67
N ILE A 36 10.24 -14.03 -7.03
CA ILE A 36 9.18 -13.07 -6.71
C ILE A 36 9.49 -11.76 -7.43
N SER A 37 8.47 -11.04 -7.84
CA SER A 37 8.64 -9.73 -8.45
C SER A 37 7.84 -8.66 -7.73
N ILE A 38 8.39 -7.46 -7.76
CA ILE A 38 7.72 -6.22 -7.41
C ILE A 38 7.83 -5.26 -8.58
N THR A 39 6.89 -4.33 -8.67
CA THR A 39 6.97 -3.22 -9.62
C THR A 39 6.96 -1.92 -8.85
N VAL A 40 7.94 -1.07 -9.13
CA VAL A 40 8.18 0.16 -8.37
C VAL A 40 7.99 1.37 -9.28
N LYS A 41 7.11 2.29 -8.86
CA LYS A 41 7.03 3.63 -9.41
C LYS A 41 7.91 4.55 -8.56
N ALA A 42 8.82 5.29 -9.21
CA ALA A 42 9.62 6.30 -8.51
C ALA A 42 8.70 7.42 -7.99
N MET A 43 8.83 7.74 -6.71
CA MET A 43 8.18 8.90 -6.11
C MET A 43 9.16 10.07 -6.10
N PRO A 44 8.74 11.31 -6.40
CA PRO A 44 9.65 12.48 -6.53
C PRO A 44 10.58 12.65 -5.32
N GLU A 45 10.08 12.40 -4.11
CA GLU A 45 10.86 12.51 -2.86
C GLU A 45 11.15 11.15 -2.22
N GLY A 46 10.86 10.07 -2.94
CA GLY A 46 10.99 8.72 -2.43
C GLY A 46 12.42 8.20 -2.52
N PHE A 47 13.20 8.28 -1.46
CA PHE A 47 14.60 7.85 -1.43
C PHE A 47 14.80 6.42 -1.99
N LEU A 48 14.08 5.42 -1.45
CA LEU A 48 14.28 4.03 -1.86
C LEU A 48 13.67 3.72 -3.23
N SER A 49 12.49 4.27 -3.55
CA SER A 49 11.84 4.06 -4.84
C SER A 49 12.67 4.66 -6.00
N SER A 50 13.19 5.87 -5.81
CA SER A 50 14.07 6.50 -6.80
C SER A 50 15.37 5.72 -6.99
N HIS A 51 15.95 5.20 -5.89
CA HIS A 51 17.16 4.36 -5.98
C HIS A 51 16.89 3.04 -6.73
N LEU A 52 15.78 2.36 -6.44
CA LEU A 52 15.40 1.12 -7.13
C LEU A 52 15.17 1.33 -8.63
N VAL A 53 14.48 2.42 -9.01
CA VAL A 53 14.20 2.74 -10.42
C VAL A 53 15.43 3.30 -11.14
N GLY A 54 16.31 4.01 -10.42
CA GLY A 54 17.58 4.53 -10.95
C GLY A 54 18.61 3.45 -11.31
N GLY A 55 18.33 2.21 -10.97
CA GLY A 55 19.13 1.03 -11.36
C GLY A 55 19.93 0.47 -10.19
N VAL A 56 19.42 -0.60 -9.60
CA VAL A 56 20.15 -1.45 -8.66
C VAL A 56 20.85 -2.55 -9.47
N PRO A 57 22.18 -2.71 -9.35
CA PRO A 57 22.89 -3.73 -10.09
C PRO A 57 22.35 -5.13 -9.82
N GLN A 58 22.27 -5.95 -10.86
CA GLN A 58 21.91 -7.36 -10.72
C GLN A 58 22.90 -8.06 -9.78
N GLY A 59 22.39 -8.91 -8.90
CA GLY A 59 23.19 -9.57 -7.86
C GLY A 59 23.27 -8.77 -6.55
N THR A 60 22.67 -7.58 -6.47
CA THR A 60 22.59 -6.84 -5.21
C THR A 60 21.81 -7.64 -4.17
N ILE A 61 22.38 -7.78 -2.97
CA ILE A 61 21.76 -8.48 -1.86
C ILE A 61 20.70 -7.56 -1.23
N VAL A 62 19.48 -8.05 -1.16
CA VAL A 62 18.36 -7.38 -0.46
C VAL A 62 17.91 -8.21 0.74
N ARG A 63 17.37 -7.57 1.76
CA ARG A 63 16.66 -8.26 2.83
C ARG A 63 15.17 -8.25 2.54
N LEU A 64 14.51 -9.37 2.80
CA LEU A 64 13.07 -9.51 2.65
C LEU A 64 12.43 -9.76 4.01
N ALA A 65 11.33 -9.08 4.29
CA ALA A 65 10.43 -9.45 5.37
C ALA A 65 9.46 -10.54 4.89
N ALA A 66 8.75 -11.19 5.81
CA ALA A 66 7.69 -12.11 5.42
C ALA A 66 6.56 -11.37 4.69
N PRO A 67 5.92 -11.99 3.68
CA PRO A 67 4.73 -11.43 3.04
C PRO A 67 3.62 -11.17 4.04
N LYS A 68 2.88 -10.07 3.87
CA LYS A 68 1.81 -9.60 4.75
C LYS A 68 0.66 -8.99 3.94
N GLY A 69 -0.44 -8.72 4.62
CA GLY A 69 -1.61 -8.02 4.07
C GLY A 69 -2.84 -8.91 3.97
N ASN A 70 -3.99 -8.29 4.17
CA ASN A 70 -5.30 -8.95 4.05
C ASN A 70 -5.99 -8.63 2.71
N PHE A 71 -5.41 -7.71 1.94
CA PHE A 71 -5.84 -7.39 0.58
C PHE A 71 -5.38 -8.51 -0.35
N ALA A 72 -6.08 -9.61 -0.32
CA ALA A 72 -5.71 -10.80 -1.07
C ALA A 72 -6.95 -11.48 -1.64
N LEU A 73 -6.79 -12.08 -2.82
CA LEU A 73 -7.84 -12.87 -3.43
C LEU A 73 -8.08 -14.14 -2.61
N PRO A 74 -9.33 -14.48 -2.25
CA PRO A 74 -9.65 -15.74 -1.59
C PRO A 74 -9.49 -16.93 -2.53
N VAL A 75 -9.45 -18.12 -1.96
CA VAL A 75 -9.44 -19.38 -2.70
C VAL A 75 -10.61 -20.23 -2.19
N PRO A 76 -11.60 -20.58 -3.03
CA PRO A 76 -11.75 -20.15 -4.42
C PRO A 76 -12.07 -18.65 -4.57
N PRO A 77 -11.78 -18.06 -5.74
CA PRO A 77 -12.13 -16.66 -6.01
C PRO A 77 -13.66 -16.51 -6.15
N PRO A 78 -14.22 -15.31 -5.92
CA PRO A 78 -15.62 -15.03 -6.21
C PRO A 78 -15.96 -15.19 -7.69
N ASN A 79 -17.22 -15.50 -8.00
CA ASN A 79 -17.68 -15.67 -9.36
C ASN A 79 -17.70 -14.35 -10.16
N LYS A 80 -17.86 -13.22 -9.49
CA LYS A 80 -17.90 -11.87 -10.08
C LYS A 80 -16.96 -10.94 -9.32
N ILE A 81 -16.04 -10.34 -10.03
CA ILE A 81 -14.99 -9.48 -9.46
C ILE A 81 -15.04 -8.11 -10.14
N LEU A 82 -14.82 -7.06 -9.34
CA LEU A 82 -14.56 -5.70 -9.81
C LEU A 82 -13.23 -5.23 -9.22
N PHE A 83 -12.28 -4.94 -10.08
CA PHE A 83 -11.03 -4.26 -9.69
C PHE A 83 -11.11 -2.79 -10.05
N VAL A 84 -10.85 -1.89 -9.09
CA VAL A 84 -10.78 -0.45 -9.31
C VAL A 84 -9.41 0.06 -8.87
N THR A 85 -8.61 0.52 -9.83
CA THR A 85 -7.22 0.88 -9.58
C THR A 85 -6.85 2.24 -10.17
N ALA A 86 -5.85 2.89 -9.57
CA ALA A 86 -5.24 4.07 -10.17
C ALA A 86 -3.72 4.09 -9.92
N GLY A 87 -2.96 4.41 -10.97
CA GLY A 87 -1.50 4.46 -10.95
C GLY A 87 -0.88 3.18 -10.41
N SER A 88 0.02 3.28 -9.43
CA SER A 88 0.68 2.10 -8.82
C SER A 88 -0.27 1.18 -8.04
N GLY A 89 -1.52 1.58 -7.78
CA GLY A 89 -2.53 0.72 -7.16
C GLY A 89 -2.88 -0.54 -7.97
N ILE A 90 -2.46 -0.62 -9.22
CA ILE A 90 -2.57 -1.83 -10.04
C ILE A 90 -1.64 -2.97 -9.55
N THR A 91 -0.57 -2.67 -8.81
CA THR A 91 0.45 -3.68 -8.48
C THR A 91 -0.05 -4.87 -7.66
N PRO A 92 -0.93 -4.76 -6.66
CA PRO A 92 -1.52 -5.95 -6.03
C PRO A 92 -2.51 -6.65 -6.95
N ILE A 93 -3.21 -5.92 -7.81
CA ILE A 93 -4.23 -6.47 -8.72
C ILE A 93 -3.59 -7.28 -9.84
N ILE A 94 -2.44 -6.86 -10.39
CA ILE A 94 -1.75 -7.66 -11.42
C ILE A 94 -1.31 -9.04 -10.88
N SER A 95 -0.94 -9.14 -9.61
CA SER A 95 -0.67 -10.43 -8.97
C SER A 95 -1.91 -11.32 -8.93
N MET A 96 -3.08 -10.73 -8.63
CA MET A 96 -4.36 -11.44 -8.62
C MET A 96 -4.74 -11.89 -10.03
N LEU A 97 -4.65 -11.01 -11.04
CA LEU A 97 -4.94 -11.33 -12.44
C LEU A 97 -4.03 -12.44 -12.97
N ARG A 98 -2.72 -12.37 -12.69
CA ARG A 98 -1.77 -13.43 -13.05
C ARG A 98 -2.07 -14.76 -12.39
N ALA A 99 -2.56 -14.74 -11.15
CA ALA A 99 -2.97 -15.96 -10.46
C ALA A 99 -4.23 -16.57 -11.09
N LEU A 100 -5.23 -15.75 -11.43
CA LEU A 100 -6.44 -16.18 -12.12
C LEU A 100 -6.15 -16.75 -13.50
N ASP A 101 -5.32 -16.05 -14.30
CA ASP A 101 -4.87 -16.51 -15.61
C ASP A 101 -4.17 -17.88 -15.54
N ARG A 102 -3.26 -18.03 -14.58
CA ARG A 102 -2.52 -19.29 -14.39
C ARG A 102 -3.41 -20.47 -14.01
N HIS A 103 -4.48 -20.22 -13.24
CA HIS A 103 -5.45 -21.27 -12.89
C HIS A 103 -6.35 -21.64 -14.08
N GLY A 104 -6.39 -20.82 -15.14
CA GLY A 104 -7.17 -21.07 -16.35
C GLY A 104 -8.68 -20.93 -16.18
N ASP A 105 -9.13 -20.41 -15.04
CA ASP A 105 -10.55 -20.21 -14.72
C ASP A 105 -10.75 -18.75 -14.26
N MET A 106 -10.71 -17.84 -15.22
CA MET A 106 -10.96 -16.42 -15.00
C MET A 106 -12.44 -16.20 -14.70
N PRO A 107 -12.83 -15.75 -13.49
CA PRO A 107 -14.22 -15.39 -13.19
C PRO A 107 -14.71 -14.24 -14.07
N ASP A 108 -16.00 -13.93 -14.00
CA ASP A 108 -16.52 -12.69 -14.60
C ASP A 108 -15.88 -11.48 -13.91
N THR A 109 -14.86 -10.90 -14.57
CA THR A 109 -13.96 -9.91 -13.98
C THR A 109 -13.98 -8.62 -14.78
N VAL A 110 -14.28 -7.53 -14.10
CA VAL A 110 -14.15 -6.16 -14.62
C VAL A 110 -12.95 -5.47 -13.94
N HIS A 111 -12.11 -4.84 -14.73
CA HIS A 111 -11.00 -4.04 -14.25
C HIS A 111 -11.12 -2.60 -14.76
N ILE A 112 -11.18 -1.64 -13.84
CA ILE A 112 -11.15 -0.21 -14.14
C ILE A 112 -9.82 0.34 -13.66
N HIS A 113 -9.04 0.90 -14.58
CA HIS A 113 -7.75 1.49 -14.27
C HIS A 113 -7.68 2.95 -14.69
N SER A 114 -7.26 3.81 -13.78
CA SER A 114 -7.02 5.22 -14.06
C SER A 114 -5.53 5.52 -14.11
N ALA A 115 -5.07 6.16 -15.18
CA ALA A 115 -3.71 6.67 -15.34
C ALA A 115 -3.75 8.12 -15.89
N PRO A 116 -2.71 8.95 -15.65
CA PRO A 116 -2.69 10.30 -16.20
C PRO A 116 -2.65 10.34 -17.73
N THR A 117 -1.84 9.50 -18.34
CA THR A 117 -1.61 9.38 -19.79
C THR A 117 -1.44 7.92 -20.17
N GLU A 118 -1.50 7.62 -21.47
CA GLU A 118 -1.32 6.28 -22.01
C GLU A 118 0.05 5.68 -21.64
N ASP A 119 1.12 6.47 -21.72
CA ASP A 119 2.48 6.04 -21.37
C ASP A 119 2.64 5.69 -19.88
N GLU A 120 1.73 6.17 -19.03
CA GLU A 120 1.71 5.89 -17.60
C GLU A 120 0.82 4.70 -17.21
N VAL A 121 0.16 4.05 -18.18
CA VAL A 121 -0.63 2.84 -17.94
C VAL A 121 0.29 1.66 -17.71
N MET A 122 0.44 1.29 -16.44
CA MET A 122 1.28 0.15 -16.06
C MET A 122 0.65 -1.15 -16.54
N PHE A 123 1.46 -2.07 -17.08
CA PHE A 123 1.05 -3.39 -17.57
C PHE A 123 0.03 -3.36 -18.74
N ALA A 124 -0.05 -2.26 -19.50
CA ALA A 124 -1.02 -2.09 -20.60
C ALA A 124 -1.05 -3.29 -21.57
N ALA A 125 0.11 -3.71 -22.06
CA ALA A 125 0.21 -4.83 -23.02
C ALA A 125 -0.24 -6.17 -22.41
N GLU A 126 0.05 -6.40 -21.13
CA GLU A 126 -0.34 -7.62 -20.41
C GLU A 126 -1.85 -7.66 -20.17
N ILE A 127 -2.44 -6.54 -19.75
CA ILE A 127 -3.89 -6.40 -19.56
C ILE A 127 -4.64 -6.64 -20.88
N ALA A 128 -4.17 -6.06 -21.99
CA ALA A 128 -4.75 -6.28 -23.31
C ALA A 128 -4.61 -7.76 -23.76
N ALA A 129 -3.53 -8.43 -23.42
CA ALA A 129 -3.35 -9.85 -23.69
C ALA A 129 -4.33 -10.72 -22.88
N LEU A 130 -4.53 -10.40 -21.60
CA LEU A 130 -5.50 -11.08 -20.74
C LEU A 130 -6.94 -10.91 -21.27
N GLU A 131 -7.32 -9.70 -21.66
CA GLU A 131 -8.64 -9.42 -22.25
C GLU A 131 -8.89 -10.22 -23.53
N LYS A 132 -7.86 -10.36 -24.36
CA LYS A 132 -7.93 -11.17 -25.57
C LYS A 132 -8.04 -12.68 -25.27
N SER A 133 -7.42 -13.16 -24.21
CA SER A 133 -7.36 -14.59 -23.85
C SER A 133 -8.55 -15.07 -23.04
N HIS A 134 -9.20 -14.16 -22.31
CA HIS A 134 -10.28 -14.48 -21.38
C HIS A 134 -11.56 -13.71 -21.72
N PRO A 135 -12.56 -14.36 -22.34
CA PRO A 135 -13.84 -13.70 -22.70
C PRO A 135 -14.60 -13.13 -21.49
N ASN A 136 -14.31 -13.62 -20.30
CA ASN A 136 -14.92 -13.18 -19.03
C ASN A 136 -14.15 -12.03 -18.36
N PHE A 137 -13.08 -11.53 -18.98
CA PHE A 137 -12.30 -10.40 -18.47
C PHE A 137 -12.49 -9.18 -19.35
N THR A 138 -12.86 -8.06 -18.75
CA THR A 138 -12.99 -6.77 -19.45
C THR A 138 -12.19 -5.71 -18.71
N SER A 139 -11.42 -4.91 -19.44
CA SER A 139 -10.65 -3.81 -18.89
C SER A 139 -11.09 -2.46 -19.45
N HIS A 140 -11.25 -1.48 -18.56
CA HIS A 140 -11.52 -0.08 -18.91
C HIS A 140 -10.38 0.79 -18.41
N VAL A 141 -9.71 1.50 -19.33
CA VAL A 141 -8.64 2.44 -19.00
C VAL A 141 -9.17 3.87 -19.10
N GLN A 142 -9.08 4.62 -18.00
CA GLN A 142 -9.45 6.03 -17.92
C GLN A 142 -8.20 6.90 -17.92
N LEU A 143 -8.02 7.70 -18.97
CA LEU A 143 -6.90 8.65 -19.08
C LEU A 143 -7.28 9.98 -18.44
N THR A 144 -6.81 10.23 -17.22
CA THR A 144 -7.33 11.35 -16.41
C THR A 144 -6.95 12.73 -16.89
N ARG A 145 -5.91 12.88 -17.73
CA ARG A 145 -5.55 14.19 -18.34
C ARG A 145 -6.45 14.54 -19.52
N SER A 146 -6.86 13.59 -20.34
CA SER A 146 -7.74 13.82 -21.50
C SER A 146 -9.21 13.71 -21.14
N ASP A 147 -9.58 12.65 -20.39
CA ASP A 147 -10.98 12.24 -20.21
C ASP A 147 -11.52 12.61 -18.82
N GLY A 148 -10.69 13.21 -17.96
CA GLY A 148 -11.03 13.48 -16.56
C GLY A 148 -11.00 12.22 -15.69
N LYS A 149 -11.36 12.37 -14.42
CA LYS A 149 -11.43 11.25 -13.47
C LYS A 149 -12.60 10.32 -13.82
N PHE A 150 -12.42 9.02 -13.64
CA PHE A 150 -13.50 8.06 -13.73
C PHE A 150 -14.60 8.40 -12.71
N ALA A 151 -15.81 8.61 -13.19
CA ALA A 151 -16.95 8.89 -12.34
C ALA A 151 -17.59 7.56 -11.89
N LEU A 152 -17.67 7.30 -10.57
CA LEU A 152 -18.28 6.06 -10.07
C LEU A 152 -19.76 5.92 -10.48
N ALA A 153 -20.45 7.02 -10.74
CA ALA A 153 -21.83 6.99 -11.27
C ALA A 153 -21.92 6.31 -12.65
N SER A 154 -20.84 6.30 -13.45
CA SER A 154 -20.80 5.60 -14.73
C SER A 154 -20.85 4.08 -14.60
N LEU A 155 -20.64 3.53 -13.39
CA LEU A 155 -20.77 2.10 -13.14
C LEU A 155 -22.18 1.59 -13.44
N ASP A 156 -23.22 2.39 -13.19
CA ASP A 156 -24.61 2.01 -13.45
C ASP A 156 -24.91 1.78 -14.94
N GLU A 157 -24.22 2.53 -15.79
CA GLU A 157 -24.35 2.41 -17.24
C GLU A 157 -23.41 1.35 -17.83
N LEU A 158 -22.14 1.39 -17.44
CA LEU A 158 -21.09 0.54 -18.02
C LEU A 158 -21.14 -0.90 -17.49
N TYR A 159 -21.47 -1.07 -16.22
CA TYR A 159 -21.44 -2.36 -15.51
C TYR A 159 -22.63 -2.46 -14.55
N PRO A 160 -23.87 -2.60 -15.04
CA PRO A 160 -25.10 -2.51 -14.22
C PRO A 160 -25.16 -3.47 -13.03
N ASP A 161 -24.40 -4.56 -13.09
CA ASP A 161 -24.31 -5.59 -12.04
C ASP A 161 -23.18 -5.33 -11.02
N TRP A 162 -22.49 -4.18 -11.07
CA TRP A 162 -21.34 -3.88 -10.20
C TRP A 162 -21.62 -4.06 -8.70
N ARG A 163 -22.87 -3.83 -8.26
CA ARG A 163 -23.29 -4.02 -6.87
C ARG A 163 -23.24 -5.47 -6.40
N THR A 164 -23.20 -6.42 -7.33
CA THR A 164 -23.14 -7.85 -7.03
C THR A 164 -21.70 -8.40 -7.06
N ARG A 165 -20.73 -7.59 -7.45
CA ARG A 165 -19.32 -7.96 -7.60
C ARG A 165 -18.56 -7.74 -6.30
N ASP A 166 -17.72 -8.69 -5.92
CA ASP A 166 -16.73 -8.45 -4.88
C ASP A 166 -15.64 -7.52 -5.43
N THR A 167 -15.37 -6.43 -4.72
CA THR A 167 -14.58 -5.32 -5.23
C THR A 167 -13.25 -5.20 -4.49
N TRP A 168 -12.16 -5.15 -5.23
CA TRP A 168 -10.83 -4.79 -4.73
C TRP A 168 -10.44 -3.44 -5.31
N ALA A 169 -10.17 -2.46 -4.45
CA ALA A 169 -9.76 -1.15 -4.90
C ALA A 169 -8.44 -0.70 -4.25
N CYS A 170 -7.54 -0.16 -5.08
CA CYS A 170 -6.25 0.38 -4.65
C CYS A 170 -5.85 1.58 -5.51
N GLY A 171 -5.49 2.68 -4.87
CA GLY A 171 -5.17 3.94 -5.55
C GLY A 171 -5.04 5.11 -4.59
N PRO A 172 -5.08 6.36 -5.10
CA PRO A 172 -5.01 7.57 -4.29
C PRO A 172 -6.15 7.67 -3.27
N ALA A 173 -5.88 8.31 -2.14
CA ALA A 173 -6.82 8.43 -1.02
C ALA A 173 -8.21 8.95 -1.45
N ALA A 174 -8.24 10.00 -2.27
CA ALA A 174 -9.51 10.59 -2.73
C ALA A 174 -10.40 9.61 -3.53
N LEU A 175 -9.80 8.74 -4.37
CA LEU A 175 -10.54 7.70 -5.08
C LEU A 175 -11.11 6.66 -4.10
N LEU A 176 -10.29 6.20 -3.16
CA LEU A 176 -10.70 5.19 -2.20
C LEU A 176 -11.79 5.69 -1.24
N GLU A 177 -11.72 6.96 -0.83
CA GLU A 177 -12.77 7.60 -0.03
C GLU A 177 -14.11 7.72 -0.77
N GLU A 178 -14.06 8.04 -2.07
CA GLU A 178 -15.26 8.10 -2.91
C GLU A 178 -15.89 6.71 -3.07
N ILE A 179 -15.06 5.69 -3.28
CA ILE A 179 -15.50 4.28 -3.33
C ILE A 179 -16.13 3.87 -2.01
N GLU A 180 -15.46 4.09 -0.87
CA GLU A 180 -16.02 3.75 0.45
C GLU A 180 -17.38 4.42 0.69
N LYS A 181 -17.50 5.71 0.42
CA LYS A 181 -18.77 6.46 0.56
C LYS A 181 -19.87 5.89 -0.34
N THR A 182 -19.50 5.50 -1.57
CA THR A 182 -20.44 4.93 -2.55
C THR A 182 -20.90 3.56 -2.13
N TRP A 183 -20.01 2.63 -1.78
CA TRP A 183 -20.36 1.28 -1.34
C TRP A 183 -21.18 1.30 -0.04
N LYS A 184 -20.87 2.21 0.88
CA LYS A 184 -21.65 2.43 2.10
C LYS A 184 -23.06 2.94 1.80
N ARG A 185 -23.22 3.90 0.89
CA ARG A 185 -24.54 4.40 0.48
C ARG A 185 -25.39 3.30 -0.16
N GLU A 186 -24.77 2.39 -0.88
CA GLU A 186 -25.44 1.26 -1.53
C GLU A 186 -25.67 0.07 -0.56
N GLY A 187 -25.09 0.08 0.65
CA GLY A 187 -25.23 -0.99 1.66
C GLY A 187 -24.52 -2.28 1.31
N ILE A 188 -23.35 -2.18 0.62
CA ILE A 188 -22.57 -3.31 0.12
C ILE A 188 -21.09 -3.24 0.55
N GLU A 189 -20.81 -2.65 1.73
CA GLU A 189 -19.46 -2.51 2.27
C GLU A 189 -18.77 -3.86 2.52
N ASP A 190 -19.53 -4.89 2.79
CA ASP A 190 -19.06 -6.26 2.99
C ASP A 190 -18.38 -6.84 1.76
N ARG A 191 -18.67 -6.29 0.57
CA ARG A 191 -18.04 -6.67 -0.71
C ARG A 191 -16.81 -5.83 -1.05
N LEU A 192 -16.43 -4.86 -0.22
CA LEU A 192 -15.36 -3.93 -0.52
C LEU A 192 -14.08 -4.29 0.22
N HIS A 193 -13.02 -4.51 -0.54
CA HIS A 193 -11.66 -4.68 -0.06
C HIS A 193 -10.81 -3.50 -0.52
N LEU A 194 -10.13 -2.84 0.41
CA LEU A 194 -9.32 -1.66 0.11
C LEU A 194 -7.87 -1.86 0.52
N GLU A 195 -6.96 -1.39 -0.31
CA GLU A 195 -5.56 -1.21 0.06
C GLU A 195 -5.12 0.24 -0.20
N ARG A 196 -4.48 0.84 0.82
CA ARG A 196 -3.96 2.20 0.79
C ARG A 196 -2.45 2.16 0.84
N PHE A 197 -1.77 2.80 -0.11
CA PHE A 197 -0.31 2.91 -0.10
C PHE A 197 0.20 4.13 0.64
N GLU A 198 -0.67 5.11 0.83
CA GLU A 198 -0.37 6.34 1.56
C GLU A 198 -1.17 6.39 2.85
N ILE A 199 -0.55 6.94 3.88
CA ILE A 199 -1.25 7.32 5.08
C ILE A 199 -2.02 8.59 4.73
N SER A 200 -3.36 8.55 4.76
CA SER A 200 -4.14 9.80 4.81
C SER A 200 -3.74 10.48 6.12
N ARG A 201 -2.83 11.45 6.04
CA ARG A 201 -2.50 12.29 7.19
C ARG A 201 -3.67 13.25 7.38
N ALA A 202 -4.24 13.27 8.57
CA ALA A 202 -5.07 14.39 8.97
C ALA A 202 -4.20 15.67 8.91
N ASP A 203 -4.80 16.83 8.73
CA ASP A 203 -4.11 18.12 8.83
C ASP A 203 -3.60 18.39 10.26
N THR A 204 -3.06 17.37 10.91
CA THR A 204 -2.55 17.37 12.27
C THR A 204 -1.07 17.07 12.21
N SER A 205 -0.27 18.06 12.53
CA SER A 205 1.13 17.88 12.90
C SER A 205 1.26 17.96 14.41
N GLY A 206 2.10 17.12 15.00
CA GLY A 206 2.52 17.33 16.37
C GLY A 206 3.34 18.63 16.52
N ALA A 207 3.63 19.02 17.74
CA ALA A 207 4.51 20.16 17.99
C ALA A 207 5.97 19.88 17.64
N GLY A 208 6.33 18.62 17.33
CA GLY A 208 7.70 18.13 17.27
C GLY A 208 8.28 17.98 18.69
N GLY A 209 9.55 17.67 18.78
CA GLY A 209 10.24 17.53 20.05
C GLY A 209 11.40 16.54 19.99
N THR A 210 12.00 16.26 21.15
CA THR A 210 13.07 15.27 21.27
C THR A 210 12.48 13.88 21.51
N VAL A 211 12.75 12.95 20.60
CA VAL A 211 12.40 11.53 20.74
C VAL A 211 13.58 10.79 21.33
N THR A 212 13.40 10.16 22.49
CA THR A 212 14.38 9.33 23.16
C THR A 212 14.02 7.85 23.02
N PHE A 213 14.97 7.02 22.62
CA PHE A 213 14.86 5.56 22.53
C PHE A 213 15.65 4.94 23.69
N SER A 214 14.93 4.59 24.76
CA SER A 214 15.54 4.33 26.09
C SER A 214 16.44 3.10 26.14
N ARG A 215 16.13 2.02 25.38
CA ARG A 215 16.97 0.81 25.35
C ARG A 215 18.19 0.94 24.44
N SER A 216 18.10 1.82 23.46
CA SER A 216 19.17 2.05 22.47
C SER A 216 20.10 3.20 22.87
N ASP A 217 19.79 3.92 23.94
CA ASP A 217 20.47 5.14 24.41
C ASP A 217 20.68 6.17 23.30
N LYS A 218 19.65 6.34 22.45
CA LYS A 218 19.67 7.26 21.33
C LYS A 218 18.54 8.28 21.42
N LYS A 219 18.80 9.47 20.88
CA LYS A 219 17.81 10.54 20.84
C LYS A 219 17.97 11.36 19.56
N THR A 220 16.87 11.96 19.12
CA THR A 220 16.84 12.88 17.97
C THR A 220 15.75 13.91 18.17
N THR A 221 15.97 15.12 17.66
CA THR A 221 14.93 16.14 17.59
C THR A 221 14.29 16.10 16.23
N VAL A 222 12.95 16.09 16.18
CA VAL A 222 12.16 16.00 14.96
C VAL A 222 11.06 17.05 14.95
N ASP A 223 10.58 17.36 13.75
CA ASP A 223 9.36 18.14 13.57
C ASP A 223 8.10 17.30 13.89
N GLY A 224 6.94 17.98 13.92
CA GLY A 224 5.67 17.32 14.20
C GLY A 224 5.09 16.49 13.05
N ALA A 225 5.75 16.46 11.89
CA ALA A 225 5.33 15.67 10.72
C ALA A 225 6.16 14.39 10.56
N THR A 226 7.35 14.32 11.16
CA THR A 226 8.23 13.15 11.12
C THR A 226 7.67 12.04 11.99
N SER A 227 7.45 10.85 11.41
CA SER A 227 6.99 9.70 12.19
C SER A 227 8.07 9.21 13.16
N LEU A 228 7.65 8.69 14.31
CA LEU A 228 8.56 8.10 15.31
C LEU A 228 9.39 6.94 14.74
N LEU A 229 8.84 6.22 13.77
CA LEU A 229 9.56 5.18 13.03
C LEU A 229 10.73 5.78 12.25
N GLU A 230 10.48 6.83 11.46
CA GLU A 230 11.53 7.53 10.71
C GLU A 230 12.55 8.18 11.64
N ALA A 231 12.11 8.76 12.74
CA ALA A 231 12.98 9.33 13.76
C ALA A 231 13.99 8.30 14.27
N GLY A 232 13.53 7.10 14.64
CA GLY A 232 14.39 6.01 15.11
C GLY A 232 15.33 5.50 14.03
N GLU A 233 14.83 5.29 12.81
CA GLU A 233 15.65 4.85 11.68
C GLU A 233 16.75 5.85 11.34
N ASN A 234 16.46 7.15 11.40
CA ASN A 234 17.41 8.21 11.11
C ASN A 234 18.62 8.22 12.07
N VAL A 235 18.44 7.75 13.30
CA VAL A 235 19.54 7.62 14.26
C VAL A 235 20.04 6.18 14.42
N GLY A 236 19.60 5.27 13.53
CA GLY A 236 20.07 3.89 13.47
C GLY A 236 19.56 3.00 14.60
N VAL A 237 18.38 3.29 15.16
CA VAL A 237 17.64 2.37 16.04
C VAL A 237 17.01 1.29 15.18
N GLN A 238 17.08 0.02 15.61
CA GLN A 238 16.35 -1.07 14.96
C GLN A 238 14.87 -1.01 15.33
N MET A 239 14.12 -0.24 14.57
CA MET A 239 12.70 -0.05 14.81
C MET A 239 11.90 -1.28 14.34
N PRO A 240 10.93 -1.79 15.13
CA PRO A 240 9.98 -2.77 14.62
C PRO A 240 9.07 -2.09 13.57
N PHE A 241 8.90 -2.72 12.42
CA PHE A 241 8.01 -2.21 11.39
C PHE A 241 7.37 -3.33 10.55
N GLY A 242 6.29 -2.99 9.83
CA GLY A 242 5.61 -3.85 8.88
C GLY A 242 5.12 -3.04 7.70
N CYS A 243 3.80 -2.78 7.63
CA CYS A 243 3.19 -2.05 6.52
C CYS A 243 3.59 -0.57 6.41
N ARG A 244 4.04 0.05 7.48
CA ARG A 244 4.33 1.51 7.61
C ARG A 244 3.11 2.42 7.38
N MET A 245 1.91 1.84 7.42
CA MET A 245 0.63 2.53 7.13
C MET A 245 -0.35 2.47 8.31
N GLY A 246 0.11 2.04 9.50
CA GLY A 246 -0.75 1.95 10.68
C GLY A 246 -1.79 0.83 10.66
N ILE A 247 -1.64 -0.19 9.81
CA ILE A 247 -2.62 -1.29 9.67
C ILE A 247 -2.15 -2.54 10.43
N CYS A 248 -0.91 -2.99 10.21
CA CYS A 248 -0.44 -4.30 10.67
C CYS A 248 -0.03 -4.36 12.15
N GLN A 249 0.01 -3.24 12.84
CA GLN A 249 0.40 -3.08 14.25
C GLN A 249 1.79 -3.63 14.63
N THR A 250 2.63 -4.00 13.68
CA THR A 250 3.98 -4.53 13.93
C THR A 250 4.89 -3.51 14.60
N CYS A 251 4.64 -2.22 14.39
CA CYS A 251 5.43 -1.10 14.92
C CYS A 251 4.92 -0.57 16.26
N VAL A 252 4.06 -1.31 16.97
CA VAL A 252 3.51 -0.88 18.26
C VAL A 252 4.55 -1.04 19.36
N VAL A 253 4.88 0.07 20.01
CA VAL A 253 5.85 0.11 21.13
C VAL A 253 5.27 0.87 22.31
N PRO A 254 5.77 0.66 23.55
CA PRO A 254 5.38 1.44 24.72
C PRO A 254 5.90 2.88 24.62
N LEU A 255 5.03 3.84 24.94
CA LEU A 255 5.37 5.23 25.22
C LEU A 255 5.58 5.37 26.73
N THR A 256 6.81 5.57 27.16
CA THR A 256 7.20 5.57 28.59
C THR A 256 7.29 6.96 29.18
N ALA A 257 7.27 8.02 28.38
CA ALA A 257 7.15 9.41 28.84
C ALA A 257 6.71 10.31 27.68
N GLY A 258 6.04 11.41 28.01
CA GLY A 258 5.66 12.46 27.08
C GLY A 258 4.38 12.17 26.28
N HIS A 259 4.22 12.90 25.17
CA HIS A 259 3.01 12.87 24.34
C HIS A 259 3.37 12.69 22.87
N VAL A 260 2.50 11.95 22.17
CA VAL A 260 2.59 11.76 20.71
C VAL A 260 1.19 11.87 20.10
N ILE A 261 1.14 12.21 18.81
CA ILE A 261 -0.12 12.33 18.06
C ILE A 261 -0.16 11.30 16.93
N ASP A 262 -1.29 10.61 16.77
CA ASP A 262 -1.56 9.77 15.60
C ASP A 262 -1.83 10.68 14.38
N LEU A 263 -0.98 10.61 13.38
CA LEU A 263 -1.02 11.46 12.18
C LEU A 263 -2.23 11.21 11.26
N ARG A 264 -2.97 10.10 11.46
CA ARG A 264 -4.17 9.78 10.68
C ARG A 264 -5.45 10.32 11.32
N SER A 265 -5.54 10.19 12.64
CA SER A 265 -6.76 10.48 13.38
C SER A 265 -6.69 11.77 14.21
N GLY A 266 -5.47 12.29 14.41
CA GLY A 266 -5.25 13.39 15.36
C GLY A 266 -5.39 12.97 16.81
N LYS A 267 -5.54 11.68 17.11
CA LYS A 267 -5.64 11.19 18.48
C LYS A 267 -4.32 11.38 19.22
N GLU A 268 -4.37 12.00 20.37
CA GLU A 268 -3.23 12.10 21.28
C GLU A 268 -3.07 10.83 22.12
N HIS A 269 -1.81 10.47 22.36
CA HIS A 269 -1.40 9.40 23.24
C HIS A 269 -0.41 9.95 24.26
N SER A 270 -0.47 9.41 25.48
CA SER A 270 0.34 9.83 26.60
C SER A 270 1.13 8.67 27.20
N GLU A 271 1.94 8.97 28.19
CA GLU A 271 2.71 7.98 28.97
C GLU A 271 1.82 6.81 29.40
N GLY A 272 2.32 5.58 29.23
CA GLY A 272 1.61 4.33 29.47
C GLY A 272 0.89 3.74 28.28
N ASP A 273 0.65 4.51 27.23
CA ASP A 273 0.05 4.02 26.00
C ASP A 273 1.03 3.18 25.16
N ARG A 274 0.47 2.35 24.28
CA ARG A 274 1.21 1.70 23.21
C ARG A 274 0.90 2.38 21.90
N VAL A 275 1.93 2.83 21.18
CA VAL A 275 1.80 3.68 20.00
C VAL A 275 2.34 3.02 18.75
N GLN A 276 1.67 3.22 17.62
CA GLN A 276 2.14 2.78 16.31
C GLN A 276 3.14 3.78 15.74
N THR A 277 4.43 3.51 15.88
CA THR A 277 5.49 4.46 15.51
C THR A 277 5.47 4.92 14.06
N CYS A 278 4.94 4.13 13.14
CA CYS A 278 4.88 4.49 11.72
C CYS A 278 3.83 5.56 11.36
N ILE A 279 2.89 5.82 12.27
CA ILE A 279 1.81 6.81 12.08
C ILE A 279 1.70 7.79 13.25
N SER A 280 2.62 7.74 14.20
CA SER A 280 2.64 8.68 15.32
C SER A 280 3.85 9.60 15.18
N ALA A 281 3.67 10.87 15.55
CA ALA A 281 4.71 11.90 15.60
C ALA A 281 4.81 12.48 17.01
N ALA A 282 5.94 13.10 17.32
CA ALA A 282 6.17 13.76 18.60
C ALA A 282 5.23 14.98 18.77
N ALA A 283 4.56 15.07 19.91
CA ALA A 283 3.75 16.22 20.33
C ALA A 283 4.38 16.90 21.55
N GLY A 284 5.69 17.04 21.55
CA GLY A 284 6.59 17.44 22.61
C GLY A 284 7.69 16.40 22.78
N ASP A 285 8.52 16.55 23.83
CA ASP A 285 9.53 15.55 24.17
C ASP A 285 8.86 14.25 24.59
N CYS A 286 9.36 13.12 24.08
CA CYS A 286 8.78 11.82 24.36
C CYS A 286 9.85 10.71 24.43
N THR A 287 9.52 9.61 25.14
CA THR A 287 10.40 8.46 25.31
C THR A 287 9.69 7.17 24.91
N LEU A 288 10.34 6.39 24.06
CA LEU A 288 9.90 5.08 23.63
C LEU A 288 10.78 3.98 24.20
N GLU A 289 10.19 2.85 24.58
CA GLU A 289 10.92 1.70 25.08
C GLU A 289 11.51 0.87 23.93
N LEU A 290 12.59 1.39 23.31
CA LEU A 290 13.33 0.80 22.18
C LEU A 290 14.85 0.98 22.34
#